data_a6c7924731cbdf77168deb6f1be1ee38
#
_entry.id   a6c7924731cbdf77168deb6f1be1ee38
#
_cell.length_a   1.000
_cell.length_b   1.000
_cell.length_c   1.000
_cell.angle_alpha   90.00
_cell.angle_beta   90.00
_cell.angle_gamma   90.00
#
_symmetry.space_group_name_H-M   'P 1'
#
loop_
_entity.id
_entity.type
_entity.pdbx_description
1 polymer ?
#
loop_
_entity_poly.entity_id
_entity_poly.type
_entity_poly.pdbx_seq_one_letter_code
_entity_poly.pdbx_strand_id
1 'polypeptide(L)'
;VSQRQTLASRSSSQLRASQLQAIERAAPEILPAVMRGTPGLSLSDSVSERLLRERIIILGSEVRDNNANEITAQLLLLAAEDPEKDITLYINSPGGSVTAGMAIYDTMMLIEPDVATTAMGLAASMGQFLLTAGAPGKRAALPHARILMHQPSAGVGGTSSDIAIQAEMLNKSKLEMAELIAQHTGQTLERITLDSDRDRWFTAQEALEYGFIDKVVARASESPVPLSSK
;
A
#
# COMPACT_ATOMS: atom_id res chain seq x y z
N VAL A 1 -62.26 -25.53 3.81
CA VAL A 1 -61.52 -24.23 3.74
C VAL A 1 -60.03 -24.45 3.58
N SER A 2 -59.48 -25.67 3.82
CA SER A 2 -58.02 -25.90 3.91
C SER A 2 -57.29 -26.23 2.57
N GLN A 3 -57.99 -26.61 1.52
CA GLN A 3 -57.32 -27.05 0.24
C GLN A 3 -57.11 -25.92 -0.77
N ARG A 4 -57.78 -24.79 -0.68
CA ARG A 4 -57.55 -23.68 -1.63
C ARG A 4 -56.35 -22.79 -1.29
N GLN A 5 -55.91 -22.76 -0.06
CA GLN A 5 -54.75 -21.98 0.35
C GLN A 5 -53.40 -22.63 0.01
N THR A 6 -53.37 -23.98 -0.14
CA THR A 6 -52.14 -24.74 -0.46
C THR A 6 -51.78 -24.68 -1.96
N LEU A 7 -52.69 -24.42 -2.83
CA LEU A 7 -52.45 -24.33 -4.28
C LEU A 7 -51.93 -22.94 -4.70
N ALA A 8 -52.35 -21.89 -4.04
CA ALA A 8 -51.89 -20.52 -4.32
C ALA A 8 -50.46 -20.26 -3.85
N SER A 9 -50.05 -20.92 -2.76
CA SER A 9 -48.66 -20.81 -2.23
C SER A 9 -47.62 -21.58 -3.06
N ARG A 10 -48.06 -22.68 -3.72
CA ARG A 10 -47.16 -23.45 -4.62
C ARG A 10 -46.92 -22.74 -5.96
N SER A 11 -47.87 -21.99 -6.47
CA SER A 11 -47.71 -21.25 -7.73
C SER A 11 -46.78 -20.05 -7.63
N SER A 12 -46.81 -19.36 -6.49
CA SER A 12 -45.94 -18.20 -6.24
C SER A 12 -44.46 -18.59 -5.96
N SER A 13 -44.24 -19.73 -5.33
CA SER A 13 -42.86 -20.24 -5.12
C SER A 13 -42.25 -20.79 -6.42
N GLN A 14 -43.03 -21.42 -7.27
CA GLN A 14 -42.57 -21.90 -8.60
C GLN A 14 -42.28 -20.72 -9.55
N LEU A 15 -43.08 -19.66 -9.51
CA LEU A 15 -42.85 -18.44 -10.29
C LEU A 15 -41.59 -17.69 -9.82
N ARG A 16 -41.33 -17.64 -8.51
CA ARG A 16 -40.08 -17.07 -7.98
C ARG A 16 -38.84 -17.89 -8.36
N ALA A 17 -38.93 -19.22 -8.31
CA ALA A 17 -37.84 -20.09 -8.70
C ALA A 17 -37.50 -19.97 -10.19
N SER A 18 -38.52 -19.90 -11.08
CA SER A 18 -38.31 -19.70 -12.52
C SER A 18 -37.77 -18.31 -12.87
N GLN A 19 -38.15 -17.27 -12.12
CA GLN A 19 -37.59 -15.93 -12.28
C GLN A 19 -36.13 -15.84 -11.81
N LEU A 20 -35.77 -16.50 -10.72
CA LEU A 20 -34.39 -16.58 -10.24
C LEU A 20 -33.51 -17.34 -11.24
N GLN A 21 -33.99 -18.46 -11.79
CA GLN A 21 -33.25 -19.18 -12.83
C GLN A 21 -33.10 -18.39 -14.13
N ALA A 22 -34.10 -17.56 -14.50
CA ALA A 22 -33.98 -16.67 -15.64
C ALA A 22 -32.96 -15.55 -15.44
N ILE A 23 -32.87 -15.01 -14.22
CA ILE A 23 -31.86 -14.01 -13.84
C ILE A 23 -30.46 -14.62 -13.82
N GLU A 24 -30.30 -15.82 -13.28
CA GLU A 24 -29.02 -16.54 -13.30
C GLU A 24 -28.55 -16.89 -14.74
N ARG A 25 -29.46 -17.18 -15.64
CA ARG A 25 -29.11 -17.44 -17.05
C ARG A 25 -28.80 -16.19 -17.86
N ALA A 26 -29.34 -15.04 -17.46
CA ALA A 26 -29.07 -13.74 -18.12
C ALA A 26 -27.80 -13.05 -17.57
N ALA A 27 -27.36 -13.40 -16.37
CA ALA A 27 -26.20 -12.82 -15.73
C ALA A 27 -24.87 -12.93 -16.51
N PRO A 28 -24.59 -14.04 -17.24
CA PRO A 28 -23.35 -14.16 -18.01
C PRO A 28 -23.24 -13.23 -19.21
N GLU A 29 -24.35 -12.74 -19.75
CA GLU A 29 -24.31 -11.91 -20.97
C GLU A 29 -24.15 -10.40 -20.71
N ILE A 30 -24.35 -9.96 -19.47
CA ILE A 30 -24.32 -8.52 -19.09
C ILE A 30 -22.97 -8.11 -18.51
N LEU A 31 -22.12 -9.05 -18.12
CA LEU A 31 -20.80 -8.73 -17.58
C LEU A 31 -19.85 -8.31 -18.70
N PRO A 32 -19.21 -7.11 -18.61
CA PRO A 32 -18.19 -6.72 -19.55
C PRO A 32 -17.09 -7.79 -19.67
N ALA A 33 -16.48 -7.94 -20.85
CA ALA A 33 -15.43 -8.93 -21.09
C ALA A 33 -14.27 -8.83 -20.07
N VAL A 34 -14.09 -7.66 -19.45
CA VAL A 34 -13.11 -7.37 -18.40
C VAL A 34 -13.39 -8.14 -17.10
N MET A 35 -14.64 -8.57 -16.89
CA MET A 35 -15.03 -9.36 -15.70
C MET A 35 -15.01 -10.88 -15.95
N ARG A 36 -14.72 -11.33 -17.17
CA ARG A 36 -14.47 -12.74 -17.47
C ARG A 36 -13.01 -13.04 -17.21
N GLY A 37 -12.62 -13.08 -15.91
CA GLY A 37 -11.28 -13.47 -15.50
C GLY A 37 -10.94 -14.89 -15.98
N THR A 38 -9.66 -15.14 -16.11
CA THR A 38 -9.13 -16.49 -16.36
C THR A 38 -9.71 -17.45 -15.32
N PRO A 39 -10.18 -18.65 -15.68
CA PRO A 39 -10.73 -19.60 -14.71
C PRO A 39 -9.74 -19.85 -13.58
N GLY A 40 -10.10 -19.48 -12.35
CA GLY A 40 -9.29 -19.66 -11.15
C GLY A 40 -8.75 -18.39 -10.48
N LEU A 41 -8.84 -17.21 -11.13
CA LEU A 41 -8.48 -15.94 -10.51
C LEU A 41 -9.70 -15.26 -9.88
N SER A 42 -9.54 -14.72 -8.68
CA SER A 42 -10.55 -13.86 -8.06
C SER A 42 -10.62 -12.51 -8.78
N LEU A 43 -11.71 -11.75 -8.60
CA LEU A 43 -11.81 -10.40 -9.17
C LEU A 43 -10.69 -9.48 -8.64
N SER A 44 -10.29 -9.65 -7.38
CA SER A 44 -9.17 -8.93 -6.78
C SER A 44 -7.85 -9.24 -7.46
N ASP A 45 -7.58 -10.52 -7.78
CA ASP A 45 -6.33 -10.93 -8.44
C ASP A 45 -6.24 -10.33 -9.85
N SER A 46 -7.36 -10.32 -10.59
CA SER A 46 -7.40 -9.74 -11.94
C SER A 46 -7.20 -8.21 -11.95
N VAL A 47 -7.67 -7.51 -10.91
CA VAL A 47 -7.45 -6.05 -10.76
C VAL A 47 -5.99 -5.78 -10.40
N SER A 48 -5.43 -6.53 -9.44
CA SER A 48 -4.03 -6.38 -9.02
C SER A 48 -3.06 -6.66 -10.18
N GLU A 49 -3.31 -7.72 -10.96
CA GLU A 49 -2.53 -8.03 -12.15
C GLU A 49 -2.59 -6.91 -13.20
N ARG A 50 -3.75 -6.29 -13.38
CA ARG A 50 -3.90 -5.18 -14.31
C ARG A 50 -3.17 -3.93 -13.82
N LEU A 51 -3.24 -3.60 -12.52
CA LEU A 51 -2.49 -2.50 -11.94
C LEU A 51 -0.98 -2.72 -12.08
N LEU A 52 -0.50 -3.95 -11.87
CA LEU A 52 0.90 -4.29 -12.03
C LEU A 52 1.38 -4.06 -13.48
N ARG A 53 0.58 -4.40 -14.49
CA ARG A 53 0.89 -4.08 -15.90
C ARG A 53 1.00 -2.58 -16.18
N GLU A 54 0.28 -1.75 -15.42
CA GLU A 54 0.39 -0.29 -15.44
C GLU A 54 1.51 0.22 -14.50
N ARG A 55 2.36 -0.69 -14.01
CA ARG A 55 3.48 -0.40 -13.10
C ARG A 55 3.05 0.21 -11.76
N ILE A 56 1.87 -0.18 -11.28
CA ILE A 56 1.28 0.29 -10.03
C ILE A 56 1.30 -0.84 -9.01
N ILE A 57 1.92 -0.58 -7.87
CA ILE A 57 1.97 -1.45 -6.69
C ILE A 57 1.21 -0.79 -5.54
N ILE A 58 0.51 -1.56 -4.72
CA ILE A 58 -0.24 -1.05 -3.57
C ILE A 58 0.24 -1.72 -2.28
N LEU A 59 0.78 -0.93 -1.35
CA LEU A 59 0.95 -1.31 0.04
C LEU A 59 -0.29 -0.85 0.82
N GLY A 60 -1.30 -1.73 0.89
CA GLY A 60 -2.64 -1.45 1.45
C GLY A 60 -2.90 -2.03 2.84
N SER A 61 -1.87 -2.47 3.55
CA SER A 61 -2.01 -3.13 4.86
C SER A 61 -0.78 -2.91 5.74
N GLU A 62 -0.76 -3.53 6.92
CA GLU A 62 0.42 -3.60 7.77
C GLU A 62 1.60 -4.25 7.04
N VAL A 63 2.80 -3.68 7.17
CA VAL A 63 4.04 -4.21 6.59
C VAL A 63 4.43 -5.50 7.32
N ARG A 64 4.45 -6.61 6.59
CA ARG A 64 4.79 -7.95 7.07
C ARG A 64 5.64 -8.67 6.03
N ASP A 65 6.33 -9.73 6.43
CA ASP A 65 7.23 -10.48 5.54
C ASP A 65 6.53 -10.92 4.23
N ASN A 66 5.28 -11.38 4.31
CA ASN A 66 4.56 -11.88 3.13
C ASN A 66 4.34 -10.78 2.08
N ASN A 67 3.75 -9.64 2.48
CA ASN A 67 3.47 -8.57 1.52
C ASN A 67 4.74 -7.80 1.11
N ALA A 68 5.75 -7.75 1.98
CA ALA A 68 7.05 -7.18 1.63
C ALA A 68 7.74 -8.01 0.54
N ASN A 69 7.76 -9.35 0.68
CA ASN A 69 8.30 -10.24 -0.34
C ASN A 69 7.55 -10.14 -1.67
N GLU A 70 6.21 -9.99 -1.63
CA GLU A 70 5.39 -9.78 -2.82
C GLU A 70 5.74 -8.46 -3.51
N ILE A 71 5.79 -7.34 -2.77
CA ILE A 71 6.15 -6.02 -3.30
C ILE A 71 7.57 -6.04 -3.87
N THR A 72 8.53 -6.66 -3.17
CA THR A 72 9.90 -6.83 -3.64
C THR A 72 9.96 -7.58 -4.97
N ALA A 73 9.22 -8.70 -5.08
CA ALA A 73 9.15 -9.47 -6.33
C ALA A 73 8.52 -8.67 -7.47
N GLN A 74 7.48 -7.88 -7.18
CA GLN A 74 6.84 -6.99 -8.17
C GLN A 74 7.80 -5.89 -8.63
N LEU A 75 8.54 -5.26 -7.72
CA LEU A 75 9.56 -4.25 -8.06
C LEU A 75 10.63 -4.83 -8.98
N LEU A 76 11.18 -5.99 -8.63
CA LEU A 76 12.20 -6.67 -9.43
C LEU A 76 11.68 -7.08 -10.81
N LEU A 77 10.44 -7.59 -10.88
CA LEU A 77 9.81 -7.96 -12.15
C LEU A 77 9.66 -6.74 -13.06
N LEU A 78 9.10 -5.65 -12.55
CA LEU A 78 8.88 -4.44 -13.32
C LEU A 78 10.20 -3.79 -13.77
N ALA A 79 11.23 -3.82 -12.92
CA ALA A 79 12.56 -3.34 -13.28
C ALA A 79 13.20 -4.17 -14.42
N ALA A 80 13.00 -5.49 -14.40
CA ALA A 80 13.48 -6.37 -15.46
C ALA A 80 12.71 -6.21 -16.78
N GLU A 81 11.42 -5.87 -16.73
CA GLU A 81 10.60 -5.65 -17.93
C GLU A 81 10.94 -4.33 -18.65
N ASP A 82 11.14 -3.24 -17.90
CA ASP A 82 11.47 -1.93 -18.47
C ASP A 82 12.25 -1.10 -17.42
N PRO A 83 13.57 -0.99 -17.55
CA PRO A 83 14.38 -0.25 -16.58
C PRO A 83 14.26 1.27 -16.66
N GLU A 84 13.67 1.82 -17.75
CA GLU A 84 13.58 3.26 -17.96
C GLU A 84 12.28 3.88 -17.45
N LYS A 85 11.25 3.05 -17.21
CA LYS A 85 9.95 3.55 -16.77
C LYS A 85 9.79 3.49 -15.27
N ASP A 86 9.25 4.56 -14.71
CA ASP A 86 8.90 4.68 -13.31
C ASP A 86 7.94 3.58 -12.83
N ILE A 87 8.07 3.24 -11.56
CA ILE A 87 7.14 2.39 -10.83
C ILE A 87 6.42 3.25 -9.81
N THR A 88 5.11 3.09 -9.63
CA THR A 88 4.33 3.84 -8.64
C THR A 88 3.92 2.95 -7.48
N LEU A 89 4.35 3.29 -6.27
CA LEU A 89 3.96 2.63 -5.02
C LEU A 89 2.93 3.48 -4.28
N TYR A 90 1.68 3.03 -4.25
CA TYR A 90 0.62 3.63 -3.42
C TYR A 90 0.66 3.06 -2.01
N ILE A 91 0.58 3.93 -1.00
CA ILE A 91 0.74 3.55 0.41
C ILE A 91 -0.49 3.95 1.20
N ASN A 92 -1.15 2.94 1.80
CA ASN A 92 -2.19 3.07 2.81
C ASN A 92 -1.91 2.05 3.92
N SER A 93 -0.96 2.36 4.79
CA SER A 93 -0.38 1.41 5.75
C SER A 93 -0.17 2.03 7.13
N PRO A 94 -0.49 1.31 8.20
CA PRO A 94 -0.16 1.71 9.57
C PRO A 94 1.33 1.52 9.92
N GLY A 95 2.16 1.01 8.98
CA GLY A 95 3.51 0.56 9.25
C GLY A 95 3.58 -0.93 9.57
N GLY A 96 4.55 -1.36 10.36
CA GLY A 96 4.73 -2.77 10.74
C GLY A 96 6.20 -3.16 10.90
N SER A 97 6.56 -4.36 10.44
CA SER A 97 7.90 -4.93 10.58
C SER A 97 8.97 -4.05 9.93
N VAL A 98 9.96 -3.65 10.73
CA VAL A 98 11.10 -2.85 10.23
C VAL A 98 11.91 -3.63 9.21
N THR A 99 12.24 -4.90 9.49
CA THR A 99 13.03 -5.74 8.57
C THR A 99 12.32 -5.99 7.25
N ALA A 100 11.00 -6.21 7.28
CA ALA A 100 10.19 -6.36 6.08
C ALA A 100 10.13 -5.05 5.27
N GLY A 101 10.00 -3.91 5.93
CA GLY A 101 10.02 -2.61 5.27
C GLY A 101 11.39 -2.25 4.70
N MET A 102 12.49 -2.60 5.39
CA MET A 102 13.84 -2.42 4.85
C MET A 102 14.09 -3.27 3.60
N ALA A 103 13.52 -4.47 3.50
CA ALA A 103 13.60 -5.27 2.28
C ALA A 103 12.95 -4.57 1.06
N ILE A 104 11.80 -3.90 1.28
CA ILE A 104 11.16 -3.07 0.25
C ILE A 104 12.07 -1.87 -0.09
N TYR A 105 12.54 -1.15 0.93
CA TYR A 105 13.40 0.02 0.79
C TYR A 105 14.68 -0.29 -0.01
N ASP A 106 15.42 -1.30 0.40
CA ASP A 106 16.65 -1.69 -0.28
C ASP A 106 16.39 -2.10 -1.72
N THR A 107 15.26 -2.73 -2.01
CA THR A 107 14.87 -3.07 -3.37
C THR A 107 14.54 -1.82 -4.19
N MET A 108 13.83 -0.84 -3.61
CA MET A 108 13.58 0.45 -4.27
C MET A 108 14.88 1.17 -4.62
N MET A 109 15.89 1.07 -3.75
CA MET A 109 17.22 1.68 -3.99
C MET A 109 18.10 0.88 -4.96
N LEU A 110 17.88 -0.43 -5.10
CA LEU A 110 18.67 -1.34 -5.92
C LEU A 110 18.32 -1.24 -7.41
N ILE A 111 17.04 -1.04 -7.74
CA ILE A 111 16.54 -1.09 -9.12
C ILE A 111 16.82 0.23 -9.87
N GLU A 112 16.97 0.13 -11.20
CA GLU A 112 17.18 1.32 -12.05
C GLU A 112 15.96 2.25 -12.17
N PRO A 113 14.69 1.73 -12.30
CA PRO A 113 13.52 2.60 -12.37
C PRO A 113 13.34 3.44 -11.12
N ASP A 114 12.99 4.71 -11.28
CA ASP A 114 12.53 5.54 -10.18
C ASP A 114 11.24 4.96 -9.57
N VAL A 115 11.20 4.86 -8.25
CA VAL A 115 9.98 4.49 -7.52
C VAL A 115 9.29 5.74 -7.01
N ALA A 116 8.20 6.13 -7.67
CA ALA A 116 7.33 7.19 -7.21
C ALA A 116 6.44 6.67 -6.07
N THR A 117 6.26 7.46 -5.01
CA THR A 117 5.44 7.08 -3.85
C THR A 117 4.26 8.01 -3.66
N THR A 118 3.09 7.46 -3.30
CA THR A 118 1.89 8.27 -3.06
C THR A 118 1.13 7.78 -1.84
N ALA A 119 1.04 8.62 -0.80
CA ALA A 119 0.21 8.33 0.36
C ALA A 119 -1.28 8.53 0.05
N MET A 120 -2.09 7.53 0.40
CA MET A 120 -3.55 7.61 0.40
C MET A 120 -4.09 7.09 1.73
N GLY A 121 -5.00 7.81 2.36
CA GLY A 121 -5.53 7.45 3.68
C GLY A 121 -4.48 7.62 4.78
N LEU A 122 -3.66 6.60 5.03
CA LEU A 122 -2.66 6.58 6.11
C LEU A 122 -1.29 6.12 5.61
N ALA A 123 -0.25 6.87 5.92
CA ALA A 123 1.14 6.42 5.82
C ALA A 123 1.82 6.63 7.18
N ALA A 124 1.89 5.56 8.00
CA ALA A 124 2.38 5.64 9.37
C ALA A 124 3.62 4.76 9.58
N SER A 125 4.54 5.21 10.44
CA SER A 125 5.70 4.42 10.85
C SER A 125 6.51 3.93 9.63
N MET A 126 6.65 2.63 9.43
CA MET A 126 7.32 2.08 8.25
C MET A 126 6.63 2.48 6.92
N GLY A 127 5.30 2.75 6.93
CA GLY A 127 4.61 3.31 5.76
C GLY A 127 5.02 4.75 5.44
N GLN A 128 5.24 5.59 6.46
CA GLN A 128 5.80 6.95 6.30
C GLN A 128 7.24 6.87 5.81
N PHE A 129 8.04 5.97 6.36
CA PHE A 129 9.42 5.76 5.93
C PHE A 129 9.50 5.44 4.43
N LEU A 130 8.73 4.45 3.96
CA LEU A 130 8.68 4.08 2.54
C LEU A 130 8.13 5.20 1.64
N LEU A 131 7.15 5.98 2.13
CA LEU A 131 6.66 7.17 1.42
C LEU A 131 7.80 8.16 1.17
N THR A 132 8.57 8.45 2.21
CA THR A 132 9.66 9.43 2.18
C THR A 132 10.84 8.96 1.31
N ALA A 133 11.00 7.64 1.18
CA ALA A 133 12.06 7.00 0.40
C ALA A 133 11.81 6.99 -1.12
N GLY A 134 10.68 7.47 -1.60
CA GLY A 134 10.41 7.62 -3.02
C GLY A 134 11.41 8.52 -3.73
N ALA A 135 11.53 8.38 -5.04
CA ALA A 135 12.45 9.16 -5.86
C ALA A 135 12.20 10.68 -5.68
N PRO A 136 13.24 11.50 -5.55
CA PRO A 136 13.12 12.94 -5.37
C PRO A 136 12.28 13.60 -6.47
N GLY A 137 11.30 14.43 -6.07
CA GLY A 137 10.34 15.07 -6.98
C GLY A 137 9.14 14.19 -7.36
N LYS A 138 9.14 12.89 -6.95
CA LYS A 138 8.10 11.91 -7.28
C LYS A 138 7.36 11.37 -6.05
N ARG A 139 7.47 12.03 -4.90
CA ARG A 139 6.79 11.68 -3.65
C ARG A 139 5.54 12.54 -3.50
N ALA A 140 4.38 11.93 -3.29
CA ALA A 140 3.11 12.63 -3.23
C ALA A 140 2.21 12.17 -2.07
N ALA A 141 1.21 12.97 -1.74
CA ALA A 141 0.11 12.56 -0.88
C ALA A 141 -1.22 13.10 -1.41
N LEU A 142 -2.30 12.34 -1.23
CA LEU A 142 -3.65 12.85 -1.45
C LEU A 142 -4.01 13.85 -0.35
N PRO A 143 -4.91 14.83 -0.59
CA PRO A 143 -5.14 15.96 0.32
C PRO A 143 -5.60 15.57 1.73
N HIS A 144 -6.25 14.43 1.87
CA HIS A 144 -6.77 13.94 3.16
C HIS A 144 -5.92 12.82 3.77
N ALA A 145 -4.79 12.47 3.16
CA ALA A 145 -3.86 11.52 3.75
C ALA A 145 -3.33 12.04 5.08
N ARG A 146 -3.06 11.11 6.00
CA ARG A 146 -2.38 11.36 7.27
C ARG A 146 -1.05 10.64 7.28
N ILE A 147 -0.05 11.34 7.73
CA ILE A 147 1.31 10.81 7.85
C ILE A 147 1.68 10.81 9.33
N LEU A 148 2.25 9.72 9.81
CA LEU A 148 2.70 9.58 11.18
C LEU A 148 4.16 9.14 11.21
N MET A 149 5.00 9.92 11.84
CA MET A 149 6.37 9.57 12.18
C MET A 149 6.49 9.25 13.67
N HIS A 150 7.18 8.17 14.00
CA HIS A 150 7.61 7.82 15.34
C HIS A 150 8.83 6.90 15.29
N GLN A 151 9.57 6.80 16.40
CA GLN A 151 10.69 5.88 16.51
C GLN A 151 10.25 4.41 16.47
N PRO A 152 11.10 3.48 15.99
CA PRO A 152 10.83 2.05 16.09
C PRO A 152 10.54 1.60 17.50
N SER A 153 9.58 0.70 17.65
CA SER A 153 9.25 0.07 18.94
C SER A 153 9.21 -1.46 18.76
N ALA A 154 9.64 -2.17 19.80
CA ALA A 154 9.58 -3.64 19.82
C ALA A 154 9.27 -4.13 21.22
N GLY A 155 8.54 -5.26 21.31
CA GLY A 155 8.48 -6.07 22.52
C GLY A 155 9.76 -6.88 22.64
N VAL A 156 10.43 -6.82 23.78
CA VAL A 156 11.65 -7.59 24.07
C VAL A 156 11.38 -8.59 25.18
N GLY A 157 12.00 -9.77 25.14
CA GLY A 157 11.84 -10.82 26.15
C GLY A 157 12.97 -11.83 26.11
N GLY A 158 13.10 -12.65 27.14
CA GLY A 158 14.13 -13.65 27.28
C GLY A 158 14.98 -13.44 28.53
N THR A 159 16.21 -13.96 28.54
CA THR A 159 17.18 -13.70 29.61
C THR A 159 17.66 -12.25 29.60
N SER A 160 18.29 -11.77 30.68
CA SER A 160 18.85 -10.41 30.73
C SER A 160 19.85 -10.14 29.58
N SER A 161 20.61 -11.15 29.20
CA SER A 161 21.54 -11.06 28.05
C SER A 161 20.80 -10.91 26.72
N ASP A 162 19.73 -11.68 26.51
CA ASP A 162 18.90 -11.58 25.31
C ASP A 162 18.25 -10.21 25.18
N ILE A 163 17.72 -9.70 26.29
CA ILE A 163 17.12 -8.35 26.35
C ILE A 163 18.15 -7.28 26.00
N ALA A 164 19.37 -7.37 26.53
CA ALA A 164 20.45 -6.42 26.23
C ALA A 164 20.80 -6.41 24.72
N ILE A 165 20.91 -7.59 24.10
CA ILE A 165 21.19 -7.73 22.67
C ILE A 165 20.05 -7.12 21.84
N GLN A 166 18.80 -7.43 22.17
CA GLN A 166 17.63 -6.90 21.45
C GLN A 166 17.51 -5.37 21.58
N ALA A 167 17.81 -4.83 22.77
CA ALA A 167 17.82 -3.38 22.99
C ALA A 167 18.92 -2.67 22.18
N GLU A 168 20.10 -3.28 22.06
CA GLU A 168 21.17 -2.77 21.21
C GLU A 168 20.78 -2.76 19.72
N MET A 169 20.17 -3.83 19.22
CA MET A 169 19.65 -3.90 17.87
C MET A 169 18.59 -2.84 17.58
N LEU A 170 17.65 -2.65 18.52
CA LEU A 170 16.60 -1.64 18.39
C LEU A 170 17.18 -0.23 18.32
N ASN A 171 18.18 0.06 19.15
CA ASN A 171 18.88 1.36 19.13
C ASN A 171 19.63 1.59 17.81
N LYS A 172 20.26 0.57 17.24
CA LYS A 172 20.90 0.64 15.92
C LYS A 172 19.88 0.95 14.83
N SER A 173 18.77 0.18 14.79
CA SER A 173 17.69 0.41 13.81
C SER A 173 17.06 1.81 13.97
N LYS A 174 16.90 2.31 15.20
CA LYS A 174 16.41 3.67 15.46
C LYS A 174 17.33 4.72 14.82
N LEU A 175 18.63 4.60 15.03
CA LEU A 175 19.61 5.54 14.48
C LEU A 175 19.63 5.48 12.95
N GLU A 176 19.74 4.29 12.38
CA GLU A 176 19.75 4.06 10.92
C GLU A 176 18.51 4.64 10.24
N MET A 177 17.32 4.36 10.76
CA MET A 177 16.08 4.93 10.21
C MET A 177 16.04 6.45 10.33
N ALA A 178 16.52 7.03 11.43
CA ALA A 178 16.58 8.47 11.59
C ALA A 178 17.54 9.14 10.60
N GLU A 179 18.70 8.53 10.35
CA GLU A 179 19.67 8.97 9.34
C GLU A 179 19.09 8.93 7.92
N LEU A 180 18.42 7.83 7.55
CA LEU A 180 17.77 7.68 6.26
C LEU A 180 16.62 8.68 6.06
N ILE A 181 15.78 8.90 7.08
CA ILE A 181 14.73 9.92 7.04
C ILE A 181 15.34 11.32 6.89
N ALA A 182 16.41 11.62 7.62
CA ALA A 182 17.10 12.89 7.49
C ALA A 182 17.65 13.11 6.07
N GLN A 183 18.27 12.08 5.50
CA GLN A 183 18.77 12.11 4.12
C GLN A 183 17.66 12.38 3.10
N HIS A 184 16.52 11.70 3.21
CA HIS A 184 15.41 11.83 2.24
C HIS A 184 14.62 13.14 2.42
N THR A 185 14.54 13.69 3.63
CA THR A 185 13.75 14.90 3.90
C THR A 185 14.56 16.19 3.80
N GLY A 186 15.89 16.11 3.90
CA GLY A 186 16.76 17.28 4.09
C GLY A 186 16.70 17.89 5.48
N GLN A 187 16.04 17.24 6.44
CA GLN A 187 16.07 17.64 7.85
C GLN A 187 17.38 17.21 8.52
N THR A 188 17.72 17.83 9.66
CA THR A 188 18.88 17.37 10.43
C THR A 188 18.56 16.11 11.24
N LEU A 189 19.56 15.27 11.52
CA LEU A 189 19.41 14.07 12.34
C LEU A 189 18.84 14.40 13.73
N GLU A 190 19.29 15.50 14.34
CA GLU A 190 18.80 15.96 15.64
C GLU A 190 17.30 16.29 15.57
N ARG A 191 16.86 16.92 14.48
CA ARG A 191 15.45 17.26 14.27
C ARG A 191 14.61 15.99 14.11
N ILE A 192 15.04 15.04 13.29
CA ILE A 192 14.33 13.75 13.11
C ILE A 192 14.27 12.99 14.44
N THR A 193 15.39 12.92 15.19
CA THR A 193 15.45 12.23 16.48
C THR A 193 14.48 12.83 17.50
N LEU A 194 14.42 14.16 17.57
CA LEU A 194 13.51 14.87 18.48
C LEU A 194 12.04 14.66 18.09
N ASP A 195 11.73 14.83 16.81
CA ASP A 195 10.37 14.79 16.29
C ASP A 195 9.79 13.38 16.24
N SER A 196 10.63 12.35 16.16
CA SER A 196 10.20 10.93 16.16
C SER A 196 10.15 10.30 17.55
N ASP A 197 10.52 11.00 18.63
CA ASP A 197 10.51 10.41 19.99
C ASP A 197 9.13 9.96 20.44
N ARG A 198 8.08 10.65 19.97
CA ARG A 198 6.68 10.29 20.18
C ARG A 198 5.91 10.40 18.86
N ASP A 199 4.69 9.91 18.83
CA ASP A 199 3.78 10.03 17.68
C ASP A 199 3.67 11.48 17.25
N ARG A 200 4.11 11.77 16.03
CA ARG A 200 3.95 13.04 15.39
C ARG A 200 3.16 12.91 14.10
N TRP A 201 1.99 13.51 14.11
CA TRP A 201 1.04 13.47 13.02
C TRP A 201 1.20 14.67 12.09
N PHE A 202 1.05 14.43 10.79
CA PHE A 202 1.12 15.43 9.74
C PHE A 202 -0.08 15.31 8.82
N THR A 203 -0.65 16.43 8.44
CA THR A 203 -1.50 16.54 7.24
C THR A 203 -0.63 16.43 5.99
N ALA A 204 -1.25 16.26 4.82
CA ALA A 204 -0.52 16.25 3.56
C ALA A 204 0.29 17.54 3.34
N GLN A 205 -0.27 18.70 3.73
CA GLN A 205 0.41 19.98 3.59
C GLN A 205 1.61 20.10 4.54
N GLU A 206 1.47 19.71 5.80
CA GLU A 206 2.59 19.69 6.76
C GLU A 206 3.68 18.69 6.36
N ALA A 207 3.30 17.56 5.75
CA ALA A 207 4.24 16.58 5.21
C ALA A 207 5.07 17.13 4.04
N LEU A 208 4.45 17.95 3.18
CA LEU A 208 5.14 18.70 2.12
C LEU A 208 6.14 19.69 2.71
N GLU A 209 5.73 20.48 3.67
CA GLU A 209 6.59 21.49 4.35
C GLU A 209 7.74 20.85 5.12
N TYR A 210 7.53 19.65 5.66
CA TYR A 210 8.55 18.90 6.39
C TYR A 210 9.55 18.19 5.45
N GLY A 211 9.19 17.95 4.20
CA GLY A 211 10.03 17.28 3.20
C GLY A 211 9.78 15.78 3.07
N PHE A 212 8.71 15.24 3.67
CA PHE A 212 8.33 13.83 3.46
C PHE A 212 7.85 13.56 2.05
N ILE A 213 7.24 14.55 1.43
CA ILE A 213 6.72 14.49 0.06
C ILE A 213 7.10 15.75 -0.72
N ASP A 214 6.98 15.68 -2.03
CA ASP A 214 7.29 16.78 -2.96
C ASP A 214 6.02 17.50 -3.45
N LYS A 215 4.83 16.85 -3.30
CA LYS A 215 3.59 17.40 -3.83
C LYS A 215 2.34 16.87 -3.12
N VAL A 216 1.34 17.74 -2.95
CA VAL A 216 -0.04 17.34 -2.61
C VAL A 216 -0.82 17.26 -3.92
N VAL A 217 -1.47 16.13 -4.19
CA VAL A 217 -2.12 15.81 -5.47
C VAL A 217 -3.61 15.59 -5.27
N ALA A 218 -4.45 16.46 -5.82
CA ALA A 218 -5.90 16.34 -5.74
C ALA A 218 -6.52 15.65 -6.97
N ARG A 219 -5.80 15.65 -8.10
CA ARG A 219 -6.26 15.08 -9.38
C ARG A 219 -5.14 14.29 -10.04
N ALA A 220 -5.51 13.25 -10.79
CA ALA A 220 -4.56 12.41 -11.52
C ALA A 220 -3.64 13.21 -12.47
N SER A 221 -4.14 14.29 -13.07
CA SER A 221 -3.34 15.20 -13.93
C SER A 221 -2.22 15.95 -13.20
N GLU A 222 -2.25 15.98 -11.87
CA GLU A 222 -1.24 16.62 -11.01
C GLU A 222 -0.21 15.61 -10.49
N SER A 223 -0.45 14.30 -10.71
CA SER A 223 0.45 13.23 -10.28
C SER A 223 1.84 13.40 -10.88
N PRO A 224 2.92 13.17 -10.10
CA PRO A 224 4.28 13.16 -10.64
C PRO A 224 4.46 12.13 -11.75
N VAL A 225 3.75 11.00 -11.64
CA VAL A 225 3.73 9.94 -12.65
C VAL A 225 2.29 9.77 -13.15
N PRO A 226 2.03 9.89 -14.47
CA PRO A 226 0.70 9.71 -15.03
C PRO A 226 0.12 8.34 -14.76
N LEU A 227 -1.17 8.25 -14.41
CA LEU A 227 -1.89 6.98 -14.17
C LEU A 227 -2.13 6.16 -15.45
N SER A 228 -1.91 6.73 -16.64
CA SER A 228 -1.93 6.02 -17.91
C SER A 228 -1.06 6.75 -18.92
N SER A 229 -0.17 6.06 -19.60
CA SER A 229 0.37 6.50 -20.87
C SER A 229 -0.77 6.39 -21.92
N LYS A 230 -1.26 7.52 -22.40
CA LYS A 230 -2.10 7.52 -23.60
C LYS A 230 -1.32 7.02 -24.81
#